data_481f1f607fdebc0c415839ece8dbf323
#
_entry.id   481f1f607fdebc0c415839ece8dbf323
#
_cell.length_a   1.000
_cell.length_b   1.000
_cell.length_c   1.000
_cell.angle_alpha   90.00
_cell.angle_beta   90.00
_cell.angle_gamma   90.00
#
_symmetry.space_group_name_H-M   'P 1'
#
loop_
_entity.id
_entity.type
_entity.pdbx_description
1 polymer ?
#
loop_
_entity_poly.entity_id
_entity_poly.type
_entity_poly.pdbx_seq_one_letter_code
_entity_poly.pdbx_strand_id
1 'polypeptide(L)'
;MNVFPIGEYIRQGRLDQKLTQEKLCEGICESATLSRLENGTQTPSRNRVIALLQRLGLPDDRFYALLTPNEMEIAVLQKEISAASVWYSSQEGEKKRQVREEGLAKLKKLEKITEREDKITQQYILCMRVIFGTPEGNYPPEEQLPMLMEAIRMTVPKFDPEEINSRLYSIDETRVIDRIASAYSRSGDHDKAADIYNQLLKYVDKHYQQITLSAGYIPLITNNYAITLGHCKRYEKAIEIAERGWEACVKRVEYRFLPSLIHTIAECYYYLGDLEKSREFYYRAYYIYKAVGNQPNCDILKKEAKEHLDIEFKD
;
A
#
# COMPACT_ATOMS: atom_id res chain seq x y z
N MET A 1 2.69 -12.89 -35.02
CA MET A 1 2.29 -12.61 -33.62
C MET A 1 0.84 -12.20 -33.62
N ASN A 2 -0.04 -13.01 -33.04
CA ASN A 2 -1.43 -12.60 -32.85
C ASN A 2 -1.44 -11.51 -31.75
N VAL A 3 -1.66 -10.26 -32.14
CA VAL A 3 -1.88 -9.15 -31.23
C VAL A 3 -3.31 -9.27 -30.71
N PHE A 4 -3.49 -9.79 -29.51
CA PHE A 4 -4.80 -9.76 -28.86
C PHE A 4 -5.13 -8.31 -28.46
N PRO A 5 -6.26 -7.77 -28.88
CA PRO A 5 -6.71 -6.47 -28.39
C PRO A 5 -6.89 -6.51 -26.88
N ILE A 6 -6.51 -5.43 -26.19
CA ILE A 6 -6.62 -5.33 -24.71
C ILE A 6 -8.05 -5.65 -24.23
N GLY A 7 -9.06 -5.25 -24.98
CA GLY A 7 -10.47 -5.53 -24.64
C GLY A 7 -10.78 -7.03 -24.61
N GLU A 8 -10.28 -7.79 -25.58
CA GLU A 8 -10.46 -9.24 -25.61
C GLU A 8 -9.74 -9.94 -24.45
N TYR A 9 -8.55 -9.44 -24.08
CA TYR A 9 -7.81 -9.96 -22.93
C TYR A 9 -8.54 -9.74 -21.60
N ILE A 10 -9.11 -8.55 -21.41
CA ILE A 10 -9.95 -8.23 -20.24
C ILE A 10 -11.23 -9.10 -20.25
N ARG A 11 -11.89 -9.24 -21.40
CA ARG A 11 -13.07 -10.06 -21.56
C ARG A 11 -12.82 -11.52 -21.18
N GLN A 12 -11.75 -12.11 -21.71
CA GLN A 12 -11.40 -13.48 -21.40
C GLN A 12 -11.11 -13.66 -19.90
N GLY A 13 -10.29 -12.81 -19.29
CA GLY A 13 -10.00 -12.85 -17.85
C GLY A 13 -11.26 -12.70 -16.98
N ARG A 14 -12.21 -11.87 -17.41
CA ARG A 14 -13.51 -11.73 -16.73
C ARG A 14 -14.36 -13.01 -16.82
N LEU A 15 -14.44 -13.60 -18.01
CA LEU A 15 -15.22 -14.82 -18.25
C LEU A 15 -14.64 -16.02 -17.51
N ASP A 16 -13.31 -16.17 -17.48
CA ASP A 16 -12.61 -17.23 -16.76
C ASP A 16 -12.92 -17.18 -15.26
N GLN A 17 -13.12 -15.97 -14.72
CA GLN A 17 -13.51 -15.76 -13.31
C GLN A 17 -15.04 -15.71 -13.11
N LYS A 18 -15.84 -15.96 -14.15
CA LYS A 18 -17.32 -15.95 -14.10
C LYS A 18 -17.90 -14.62 -13.57
N LEU A 19 -17.24 -13.50 -13.90
CA LEU A 19 -17.66 -12.17 -13.47
C LEU A 19 -18.62 -11.54 -14.50
N THR A 20 -19.60 -10.77 -14.01
CA THR A 20 -20.40 -9.89 -14.88
C THR A 20 -19.63 -8.61 -15.19
N GLN A 21 -20.01 -7.91 -16.27
CA GLN A 21 -19.41 -6.61 -16.61
C GLN A 21 -19.62 -5.61 -15.47
N GLU A 22 -20.83 -5.56 -14.89
CA GLU A 22 -21.18 -4.67 -13.79
C GLU A 22 -20.27 -4.90 -12.58
N LYS A 23 -20.01 -6.16 -12.22
CA LYS A 23 -19.15 -6.50 -11.06
C LYS A 23 -17.70 -6.10 -11.28
N LEU A 24 -17.18 -6.27 -12.50
CA LEU A 24 -15.81 -5.90 -12.82
C LEU A 24 -15.63 -4.38 -12.84
N CYS A 25 -16.56 -3.64 -13.46
CA CYS A 25 -16.43 -2.20 -13.68
C CYS A 25 -17.02 -1.33 -12.55
N GLU A 26 -17.60 -1.92 -11.49
CA GLU A 26 -18.22 -1.16 -10.37
C GLU A 26 -17.30 -0.06 -9.86
N GLY A 27 -17.74 1.19 -9.95
CA GLY A 27 -16.99 2.37 -9.50
C GLY A 27 -15.82 2.81 -10.40
N ILE A 28 -15.42 2.03 -11.41
CA ILE A 28 -14.38 2.39 -12.37
C ILE A 28 -14.98 3.05 -13.62
N CYS A 29 -16.00 2.44 -14.20
CA CYS A 29 -16.70 2.96 -15.39
C CYS A 29 -18.10 2.33 -15.50
N GLU A 30 -18.90 2.88 -16.42
CA GLU A 30 -20.19 2.28 -16.78
C GLU A 30 -20.01 0.93 -17.50
N SER A 31 -20.93 -0.02 -17.30
CA SER A 31 -20.90 -1.33 -17.96
C SER A 31 -20.90 -1.20 -19.50
N ALA A 32 -21.58 -0.20 -20.04
CA ALA A 32 -21.53 0.13 -21.46
C ALA A 32 -20.13 0.51 -21.96
N THR A 33 -19.33 1.20 -21.14
CA THR A 33 -17.94 1.53 -21.47
C THR A 33 -17.06 0.28 -21.47
N LEU A 34 -17.22 -0.62 -20.49
CA LEU A 34 -16.53 -1.91 -20.47
C LEU A 34 -16.92 -2.77 -21.66
N SER A 35 -18.22 -2.83 -22.00
CA SER A 35 -18.71 -3.56 -23.18
C SER A 35 -18.08 -3.06 -24.48
N ARG A 36 -17.96 -1.73 -24.67
CA ARG A 36 -17.29 -1.15 -25.84
C ARG A 36 -15.79 -1.46 -25.87
N LEU A 37 -15.12 -1.45 -24.72
CA LEU A 37 -13.73 -1.88 -24.61
C LEU A 37 -13.57 -3.35 -25.00
N GLU A 38 -14.38 -4.26 -24.44
CA GLU A 38 -14.34 -5.69 -24.74
C GLU A 38 -14.61 -6.00 -26.22
N ASN A 39 -15.41 -5.17 -26.88
CA ASN A 39 -15.72 -5.28 -28.32
C ASN A 39 -14.75 -4.50 -29.21
N GLY A 40 -13.74 -3.84 -28.63
CA GLY A 40 -12.71 -3.08 -29.38
C GLY A 40 -13.22 -1.79 -30.03
N THR A 41 -14.40 -1.28 -29.65
CA THR A 41 -15.00 -0.07 -30.24
C THR A 41 -14.63 1.21 -29.50
N GLN A 42 -14.08 1.10 -28.30
CA GLN A 42 -13.60 2.22 -27.50
C GLN A 42 -12.47 1.76 -26.56
N THR A 43 -11.46 2.59 -26.38
CA THR A 43 -10.44 2.39 -25.33
C THR A 43 -10.63 3.45 -24.26
N PRO A 44 -10.97 3.07 -23.00
CA PRO A 44 -11.01 3.99 -21.88
C PRO A 44 -9.61 4.51 -21.54
N SER A 45 -9.54 5.50 -20.63
CA SER A 45 -8.28 6.01 -20.12
C SER A 45 -7.38 4.89 -19.55
N ARG A 46 -6.07 5.11 -19.62
CA ARG A 46 -5.06 4.16 -19.12
C ARG A 46 -5.33 3.71 -17.69
N ASN A 47 -5.66 4.64 -16.79
CA ASN A 47 -5.91 4.33 -15.38
C ASN A 47 -7.09 3.36 -15.21
N ARG A 48 -8.16 3.52 -16.02
CA ARG A 48 -9.30 2.60 -16.02
C ARG A 48 -8.92 1.20 -16.50
N VAL A 49 -8.16 1.11 -17.60
CA VAL A 49 -7.66 -0.18 -18.13
C VAL A 49 -6.79 -0.89 -17.10
N ILE A 50 -5.84 -0.19 -16.49
CA ILE A 50 -4.96 -0.74 -15.45
C ILE A 50 -5.79 -1.24 -14.25
N ALA A 51 -6.74 -0.45 -13.77
CA ALA A 51 -7.58 -0.83 -12.64
C ALA A 51 -8.42 -2.10 -12.94
N LEU A 52 -8.96 -2.23 -14.17
CA LEU A 52 -9.70 -3.42 -14.60
C LEU A 52 -8.78 -4.66 -14.65
N LEU A 53 -7.57 -4.54 -15.20
CA LEU A 53 -6.58 -5.63 -15.24
C LEU A 53 -6.19 -6.07 -13.82
N GLN A 54 -5.92 -5.12 -12.93
CA GLN A 54 -5.54 -5.41 -11.55
C GLN A 54 -6.66 -6.12 -10.78
N ARG A 55 -7.93 -5.72 -10.97
CA ARG A 55 -9.09 -6.42 -10.38
C ARG A 55 -9.22 -7.86 -10.86
N LEU A 56 -8.78 -8.15 -12.06
CA LEU A 56 -8.72 -9.49 -12.62
C LEU A 56 -7.45 -10.26 -12.20
N GLY A 57 -6.52 -9.62 -11.48
CA GLY A 57 -5.23 -10.23 -11.16
C GLY A 57 -4.34 -10.46 -12.38
N LEU A 58 -4.59 -9.73 -13.48
CA LEU A 58 -3.84 -9.87 -14.73
C LEU A 58 -2.63 -8.93 -14.77
N PRO A 59 -1.54 -9.31 -15.49
CA PRO A 59 -0.40 -8.44 -15.71
C PRO A 59 -0.81 -7.11 -16.36
N ASP A 60 -0.38 -6.01 -15.76
CA ASP A 60 -0.70 -4.65 -16.19
C ASP A 60 0.48 -3.90 -16.82
N ASP A 61 1.69 -4.47 -16.77
CA ASP A 61 2.96 -3.89 -17.23
C ASP A 61 3.14 -3.90 -18.74
N ARG A 62 2.42 -4.75 -19.48
CA ARG A 62 2.56 -4.94 -20.92
C ARG A 62 1.69 -4.01 -21.78
N PHE A 63 0.78 -3.29 -21.16
CA PHE A 63 -0.19 -2.46 -21.87
C PHE A 63 0.12 -0.97 -21.70
N TYR A 64 1.27 -0.55 -22.21
CA TYR A 64 1.55 0.87 -22.45
C TYR A 64 0.79 1.31 -23.71
N ALA A 65 -0.51 1.61 -23.53
CA ALA A 65 -1.31 2.23 -24.58
C ALA A 65 -0.75 3.62 -24.92
N LEU A 66 -1.08 4.10 -26.10
CA LEU A 66 -0.82 5.49 -26.48
C LEU A 66 -1.42 6.42 -25.42
N LEU A 67 -0.56 7.18 -24.71
CA LEU A 67 -0.96 8.15 -23.72
C LEU A 67 -1.28 9.47 -24.38
N THR A 68 -2.36 10.09 -23.98
CA THR A 68 -2.56 11.52 -24.23
C THR A 68 -1.53 12.34 -23.44
N PRO A 69 -1.19 13.58 -23.85
CA PRO A 69 -0.30 14.44 -23.09
C PRO A 69 -0.74 14.61 -21.62
N ASN A 70 -2.05 14.73 -21.39
CA ASN A 70 -2.61 14.85 -20.03
C ASN A 70 -2.42 13.58 -19.21
N GLU A 71 -2.68 12.40 -19.76
CA GLU A 71 -2.44 11.12 -19.08
C GLU A 71 -0.95 10.90 -18.76
N MET A 72 -0.06 11.35 -19.64
CA MET A 72 1.39 11.31 -19.39
C MET A 72 1.76 12.22 -18.21
N GLU A 73 1.25 13.44 -18.15
CA GLU A 73 1.51 14.37 -17.04
C GLU A 73 0.97 13.83 -15.71
N ILE A 74 -0.25 13.28 -15.70
CA ILE A 74 -0.84 12.60 -14.54
C ILE A 74 0.09 11.47 -14.07
N ALA A 75 0.52 10.58 -14.96
CA ALA A 75 1.38 9.44 -14.61
C ALA A 75 2.73 9.88 -14.04
N VAL A 76 3.35 10.92 -14.60
CA VAL A 76 4.61 11.49 -14.08
C VAL A 76 4.40 12.05 -12.67
N LEU A 77 3.37 12.88 -12.49
CA LEU A 77 3.06 13.46 -11.17
C LEU A 77 2.75 12.38 -10.12
N GLN A 78 1.97 11.36 -10.45
CA GLN A 78 1.69 10.24 -9.53
C GLN A 78 2.97 9.50 -9.14
N LYS A 79 3.89 9.26 -10.09
CA LYS A 79 5.19 8.63 -9.81
C LYS A 79 6.04 9.49 -8.85
N GLU A 80 6.13 10.78 -9.10
CA GLU A 80 6.90 11.72 -8.27
C GLU A 80 6.31 11.87 -6.86
N ILE A 81 4.97 11.97 -6.76
CA ILE A 81 4.25 12.05 -5.48
C ILE A 81 4.43 10.76 -4.67
N SER A 82 4.33 9.60 -5.34
CA SER A 82 4.57 8.31 -4.69
C SER A 82 6.01 8.18 -4.17
N ALA A 83 7.00 8.62 -4.93
CA ALA A 83 8.39 8.66 -4.50
C ALA A 83 8.57 9.60 -3.29
N ALA A 84 8.00 10.82 -3.35
CA ALA A 84 8.03 11.76 -2.23
C ALA A 84 7.37 11.20 -0.97
N SER A 85 6.25 10.46 -1.08
CA SER A 85 5.57 9.86 0.08
C SER A 85 6.44 8.81 0.79
N VAL A 86 7.24 8.07 0.04
CA VAL A 86 8.22 7.11 0.59
C VAL A 86 9.31 7.86 1.37
N TRP A 87 9.87 8.92 0.77
CA TRP A 87 10.87 9.75 1.44
C TRP A 87 10.31 10.43 2.68
N TYR A 88 9.08 10.93 2.61
CA TYR A 88 8.40 11.59 3.73
C TYR A 88 8.36 10.72 4.99
N SER A 89 8.07 9.43 4.85
CA SER A 89 8.01 8.51 5.98
C SER A 89 9.36 8.23 6.65
N SER A 90 10.47 8.46 5.96
CA SER A 90 11.83 8.24 6.47
C SER A 90 12.56 9.51 6.92
N GLN A 91 11.91 10.69 6.80
CA GLN A 91 12.53 11.97 7.17
C GLN A 91 11.97 12.52 8.48
N GLU A 92 12.77 13.37 9.13
CA GLU A 92 12.41 14.11 10.35
C GLU A 92 12.77 15.59 10.22
N GLY A 93 12.24 16.40 11.14
CA GLY A 93 12.55 17.81 11.26
C GLY A 93 12.31 18.60 9.98
N GLU A 94 13.25 19.47 9.65
CA GLU A 94 13.18 20.38 8.50
C GLU A 94 13.08 19.65 7.15
N LYS A 95 13.81 18.54 6.98
CA LYS A 95 13.75 17.74 5.76
C LYS A 95 12.34 17.15 5.53
N LYS A 96 11.69 16.69 6.60
CA LYS A 96 10.32 16.18 6.51
C LYS A 96 9.35 17.27 6.09
N ARG A 97 9.50 18.49 6.63
CA ARG A 97 8.70 19.65 6.25
C ARG A 97 8.87 19.98 4.77
N GLN A 98 10.10 20.04 4.28
CA GLN A 98 10.40 20.31 2.88
C GLN A 98 9.77 19.29 1.93
N VAL A 99 9.91 17.98 2.22
CA VAL A 99 9.30 16.91 1.41
C VAL A 99 7.77 17.01 1.43
N ARG A 100 7.17 17.40 2.56
CA ARG A 100 5.73 17.65 2.68
C ARG A 100 5.28 18.76 1.75
N GLU A 101 5.94 19.91 1.80
CA GLU A 101 5.61 21.09 0.98
C GLU A 101 5.71 20.76 -0.52
N GLU A 102 6.78 20.08 -0.93
CA GLU A 102 6.95 19.63 -2.32
C GLU A 102 5.85 18.63 -2.74
N GLY A 103 5.52 17.68 -1.88
CA GLY A 103 4.45 16.70 -2.11
C GLY A 103 3.09 17.36 -2.26
N LEU A 104 2.75 18.30 -1.37
CA LEU A 104 1.50 19.06 -1.42
C LEU A 104 1.41 19.96 -2.67
N ALA A 105 2.52 20.58 -3.08
CA ALA A 105 2.56 21.38 -4.31
C ALA A 105 2.28 20.52 -5.56
N LYS A 106 2.86 19.33 -5.63
CA LYS A 106 2.61 18.36 -6.72
C LYS A 106 1.17 17.85 -6.69
N LEU A 107 0.61 17.56 -5.53
CA LEU A 107 -0.80 17.17 -5.39
C LEU A 107 -1.74 18.28 -5.90
N LYS A 108 -1.48 19.54 -5.55
CA LYS A 108 -2.26 20.67 -6.05
C LYS A 108 -2.17 20.81 -7.59
N LYS A 109 -0.99 20.49 -8.18
CA LYS A 109 -0.84 20.46 -9.63
C LYS A 109 -1.64 19.33 -10.24
N LEU A 110 -1.55 18.12 -9.69
CA LEU A 110 -2.29 16.96 -10.16
C LEU A 110 -3.81 17.20 -10.10
N GLU A 111 -4.30 17.79 -9.01
CA GLU A 111 -5.72 18.12 -8.85
C GLU A 111 -6.25 19.05 -9.94
N LYS A 112 -5.45 20.05 -10.36
CA LYS A 112 -5.86 21.00 -11.40
C LYS A 112 -6.04 20.38 -12.78
N ILE A 113 -5.28 19.32 -13.09
CA ILE A 113 -5.33 18.64 -14.38
C ILE A 113 -6.22 17.39 -14.38
N THR A 114 -6.74 17.00 -13.21
CA THR A 114 -7.62 15.83 -13.05
C THR A 114 -9.06 16.20 -13.36
N GLU A 115 -9.69 15.47 -14.26
CA GLU A 115 -11.10 15.62 -14.60
C GLU A 115 -12.00 15.17 -13.43
N ARG A 116 -13.20 15.76 -13.33
CA ARG A 116 -14.17 15.41 -12.26
C ARG A 116 -14.63 13.95 -12.32
N GLU A 117 -14.64 13.37 -13.49
CA GLU A 117 -15.04 12.00 -13.77
C GLU A 117 -13.92 10.97 -13.50
N ASP A 118 -12.68 11.43 -13.32
CA ASP A 118 -11.53 10.54 -13.01
C ASP A 118 -11.46 10.23 -11.50
N LYS A 119 -12.38 9.40 -11.05
CA LYS A 119 -12.48 8.97 -9.65
C LYS A 119 -11.22 8.23 -9.16
N ILE A 120 -10.49 7.56 -10.04
CA ILE A 120 -9.27 6.83 -9.70
C ILE A 120 -8.18 7.81 -9.27
N THR A 121 -7.94 8.84 -10.09
CA THR A 121 -6.95 9.87 -9.75
C THR A 121 -7.40 10.71 -8.54
N GLN A 122 -8.69 11.00 -8.39
CA GLN A 122 -9.21 11.69 -7.21
C GLN A 122 -9.03 10.87 -5.91
N GLN A 123 -9.31 9.57 -5.95
CA GLN A 123 -9.03 8.65 -4.84
C GLN A 123 -7.54 8.70 -4.44
N TYR A 124 -6.64 8.63 -5.44
CA TYR A 124 -5.21 8.73 -5.22
C TYR A 124 -4.82 10.05 -4.55
N ILE A 125 -5.35 11.19 -5.04
CA ILE A 125 -5.09 12.52 -4.48
C ILE A 125 -5.51 12.57 -3.01
N LEU A 126 -6.71 12.11 -2.70
CA LEU A 126 -7.23 12.14 -1.32
C LEU A 126 -6.41 11.24 -0.38
N CYS A 127 -6.02 10.05 -0.85
CA CYS A 127 -5.14 9.16 -0.10
C CYS A 127 -3.77 9.80 0.18
N MET A 128 -3.16 10.45 -0.81
CA MET A 128 -1.87 11.13 -0.64
C MET A 128 -1.96 12.36 0.26
N ARG A 129 -3.10 13.07 0.27
CA ARG A 129 -3.36 14.15 1.25
C ARG A 129 -3.32 13.64 2.68
N VAL A 130 -3.93 12.48 2.95
CA VAL A 130 -3.86 11.89 4.29
C VAL A 130 -2.41 11.60 4.70
N ILE A 131 -1.56 11.20 3.76
CA ILE A 131 -0.15 10.89 4.03
C ILE A 131 0.67 12.18 4.31
N PHE A 132 0.55 13.20 3.47
CA PHE A 132 1.34 14.43 3.62
C PHE A 132 0.76 15.38 4.68
N GLY A 133 -0.55 15.30 4.96
CA GLY A 133 -1.22 16.20 5.89
C GLY A 133 -1.50 17.58 5.28
N THR A 134 -1.36 18.59 6.13
CA THR A 134 -1.45 20.03 5.78
C THR A 134 -0.04 20.66 5.85
N PRO A 135 0.17 21.90 5.41
CA PRO A 135 1.44 22.61 5.62
C PRO A 135 1.86 22.66 7.09
N GLU A 136 0.90 22.73 8.01
CA GLU A 136 1.11 22.84 9.45
C GLU A 136 1.44 21.50 10.12
N GLY A 137 0.94 20.40 9.57
CA GLY A 137 1.15 19.08 10.17
C GLY A 137 0.34 17.96 9.56
N ASN A 138 0.35 16.82 10.23
CA ASN A 138 -0.50 15.70 9.85
C ASN A 138 -1.95 15.96 10.28
N TYR A 139 -2.91 15.40 9.54
CA TYR A 139 -4.29 15.34 10.03
C TYR A 139 -4.35 14.55 11.35
N PRO A 140 -5.17 14.96 12.32
CA PRO A 140 -5.39 14.18 13.51
C PRO A 140 -6.02 12.80 13.16
N PRO A 141 -5.79 11.74 13.97
CA PRO A 141 -6.25 10.39 13.66
C PRO A 141 -7.74 10.29 13.34
N GLU A 142 -8.57 11.06 14.06
CA GLU A 142 -10.03 11.12 13.89
C GLU A 142 -10.49 11.65 12.53
N GLU A 143 -9.68 12.48 11.87
CA GLU A 143 -9.97 13.00 10.53
C GLU A 143 -9.48 12.06 9.43
N GLN A 144 -8.41 11.28 9.68
CA GLN A 144 -7.80 10.43 8.66
C GLN A 144 -8.73 9.32 8.19
N LEU A 145 -9.42 8.65 9.12
CA LEU A 145 -10.29 7.52 8.78
C LEU A 145 -11.49 7.94 7.90
N PRO A 146 -12.25 8.99 8.21
CA PRO A 146 -13.30 9.50 7.33
C PRO A 146 -12.80 9.84 5.91
N MET A 147 -11.65 10.51 5.79
CA MET A 147 -11.05 10.84 4.48
C MET A 147 -10.68 9.58 3.67
N LEU A 148 -10.10 8.57 4.31
CA LEU A 148 -9.75 7.31 3.67
C LEU A 148 -10.99 6.50 3.27
N MET A 149 -12.06 6.53 4.10
CA MET A 149 -13.35 5.91 3.76
C MET A 149 -14.04 6.63 2.60
N GLU A 150 -13.91 7.96 2.50
CA GLU A 150 -14.35 8.71 1.32
C GLU A 150 -13.55 8.29 0.09
N ALA A 151 -12.21 8.24 0.19
CA ALA A 151 -11.33 7.85 -0.89
C ALA A 151 -11.70 6.47 -1.46
N ILE A 152 -11.82 5.44 -0.61
CA ILE A 152 -12.12 4.09 -1.10
C ILE A 152 -13.50 4.00 -1.75
N ARG A 153 -14.50 4.73 -1.24
CA ARG A 153 -15.87 4.73 -1.76
C ARG A 153 -16.02 5.43 -3.11
N MET A 154 -15.05 6.22 -3.55
CA MET A 154 -15.06 6.81 -4.90
C MET A 154 -15.06 5.73 -5.99
N THR A 155 -14.30 4.64 -5.79
CA THR A 155 -14.16 3.54 -6.75
C THR A 155 -14.78 2.23 -6.26
N VAL A 156 -15.02 2.09 -4.96
CA VAL A 156 -15.70 0.94 -4.33
C VAL A 156 -16.88 1.47 -3.49
N PRO A 157 -18.02 1.86 -4.10
CA PRO A 157 -19.10 2.59 -3.40
C PRO A 157 -19.68 1.86 -2.20
N LYS A 158 -19.68 0.54 -2.21
CA LYS A 158 -20.19 -0.31 -1.12
C LYS A 158 -19.04 -0.96 -0.33
N PHE A 159 -17.91 -0.26 -0.17
CA PHE A 159 -16.79 -0.77 0.62
C PHE A 159 -17.21 -0.99 2.07
N ASP A 160 -16.91 -2.19 2.57
CA ASP A 160 -17.06 -2.59 3.95
C ASP A 160 -15.74 -3.20 4.44
N PRO A 161 -15.11 -2.62 5.48
CA PRO A 161 -13.85 -3.14 6.03
C PRO A 161 -14.01 -4.52 6.69
N GLU A 162 -15.22 -4.98 6.97
CA GLU A 162 -15.49 -6.29 7.55
C GLU A 162 -15.61 -7.38 6.48
N GLU A 163 -15.84 -7.00 5.20
CA GLU A 163 -16.07 -7.92 4.09
C GLU A 163 -15.13 -7.69 2.89
N ILE A 164 -13.84 -7.48 3.13
CA ILE A 164 -12.88 -7.15 2.06
C ILE A 164 -12.88 -8.23 0.97
N ASN A 165 -12.91 -9.51 1.33
CA ASN A 165 -12.82 -10.61 0.36
C ASN A 165 -14.09 -10.80 -0.51
N SER A 166 -15.16 -10.04 -0.29
CA SER A 166 -16.40 -10.09 -1.08
C SER A 166 -16.31 -9.31 -2.39
N ARG A 167 -15.27 -8.52 -2.61
CA ARG A 167 -15.13 -7.59 -3.74
C ARG A 167 -13.80 -7.72 -4.46
N LEU A 168 -13.70 -7.00 -5.58
CA LEU A 168 -12.47 -6.88 -6.37
C LEU A 168 -11.85 -5.52 -6.14
N TYR A 169 -10.51 -5.49 -6.06
CA TYR A 169 -9.75 -4.27 -5.84
C TYR A 169 -8.58 -4.16 -6.82
N SER A 170 -8.28 -2.95 -7.25
CA SER A 170 -7.00 -2.59 -7.86
C SER A 170 -5.90 -2.46 -6.79
N ILE A 171 -4.64 -2.34 -7.20
CA ILE A 171 -3.52 -2.11 -6.26
C ILE A 171 -3.71 -0.80 -5.50
N ASP A 172 -4.18 0.26 -6.14
CA ASP A 172 -4.37 1.54 -5.47
C ASP A 172 -5.50 1.48 -4.44
N GLU A 173 -6.59 0.75 -4.73
CA GLU A 173 -7.66 0.49 -3.77
C GLU A 173 -7.15 -0.31 -2.56
N THR A 174 -6.33 -1.34 -2.78
CA THR A 174 -5.74 -2.09 -1.66
C THR A 174 -4.75 -1.26 -0.83
N ARG A 175 -4.06 -0.28 -1.43
CA ARG A 175 -3.25 0.70 -0.69
C ARG A 175 -4.10 1.59 0.20
N VAL A 176 -5.28 2.03 -0.25
CA VAL A 176 -6.21 2.76 0.60
C VAL A 176 -6.70 1.90 1.76
N ILE A 177 -6.98 0.60 1.52
CA ILE A 177 -7.36 -0.35 2.57
C ILE A 177 -6.23 -0.53 3.61
N ASP A 178 -4.96 -0.64 3.17
CA ASP A 178 -3.80 -0.65 4.08
C ASP A 178 -3.77 0.62 4.96
N ARG A 179 -4.06 1.79 4.38
CA ARG A 179 -4.12 3.04 5.15
C ARG A 179 -5.30 3.09 6.12
N ILE A 180 -6.44 2.53 5.76
CA ILE A 180 -7.61 2.39 6.65
C ILE A 180 -7.23 1.51 7.86
N ALA A 181 -6.63 0.35 7.64
CA ALA A 181 -6.15 -0.52 8.72
C ALA A 181 -5.13 0.21 9.61
N SER A 182 -4.16 0.90 9.01
CA SER A 182 -3.18 1.71 9.74
C SER A 182 -3.84 2.85 10.55
N ALA A 183 -4.91 3.48 10.04
CA ALA A 183 -5.65 4.51 10.78
C ALA A 183 -6.38 3.92 11.99
N TYR A 184 -7.03 2.75 11.87
CA TYR A 184 -7.60 2.03 13.01
C TYR A 184 -6.54 1.69 14.06
N SER A 185 -5.37 1.19 13.64
CA SER A 185 -4.28 0.90 14.58
C SER A 185 -3.80 2.14 15.34
N ARG A 186 -3.64 3.29 14.65
CA ARG A 186 -3.25 4.55 15.28
C ARG A 186 -4.31 5.14 16.20
N SER A 187 -5.59 4.87 15.97
CA SER A 187 -6.68 5.26 16.89
C SER A 187 -6.86 4.32 18.07
N GLY A 188 -6.02 3.26 18.20
CA GLY A 188 -6.06 2.29 19.28
C GLY A 188 -6.94 1.07 19.00
N ASP A 189 -7.69 1.02 17.89
CA ASP A 189 -8.49 -0.15 17.50
C ASP A 189 -7.62 -1.18 16.77
N HIS A 190 -6.68 -1.77 17.52
CA HIS A 190 -5.70 -2.70 16.97
C HIS A 190 -6.34 -4.02 16.50
N ASP A 191 -7.39 -4.50 17.17
CA ASP A 191 -8.07 -5.73 16.77
C ASP A 191 -8.74 -5.57 15.40
N LYS A 192 -9.45 -4.47 15.18
CA LYS A 192 -10.06 -4.18 13.89
C LYS A 192 -9.02 -3.99 12.80
N ALA A 193 -7.93 -3.31 13.09
CA ALA A 193 -6.81 -3.18 12.16
C ALA A 193 -6.22 -4.55 11.79
N ALA A 194 -6.02 -5.45 12.77
CA ALA A 194 -5.49 -6.78 12.54
C ALA A 194 -6.42 -7.62 11.66
N ASP A 195 -7.73 -7.52 11.85
CA ASP A 195 -8.72 -8.22 11.03
C ASP A 195 -8.72 -7.73 9.58
N ILE A 196 -8.62 -6.41 9.36
CA ILE A 196 -8.49 -5.82 8.02
C ILE A 196 -7.21 -6.32 7.35
N TYR A 197 -6.05 -6.28 8.04
CA TYR A 197 -4.79 -6.77 7.48
C TYR A 197 -4.83 -8.25 7.15
N ASN A 198 -5.44 -9.08 7.98
CA ASN A 198 -5.61 -10.51 7.72
C ASN A 198 -6.43 -10.76 6.44
N GLN A 199 -7.54 -10.05 6.27
CA GLN A 199 -8.37 -10.13 5.07
C GLN A 199 -7.61 -9.62 3.84
N LEU A 200 -6.92 -8.48 3.96
CA LEU A 200 -6.16 -7.87 2.87
C LEU A 200 -5.01 -8.79 2.41
N LEU A 201 -4.29 -9.42 3.34
CA LEU A 201 -3.23 -10.36 3.01
C LEU A 201 -3.76 -11.58 2.26
N LYS A 202 -4.89 -12.16 2.71
CA LYS A 202 -5.57 -13.26 2.01
C LYS A 202 -6.03 -12.84 0.61
N TYR A 203 -6.55 -11.62 0.46
CA TYR A 203 -6.94 -11.08 -0.84
C TYR A 203 -5.76 -11.00 -1.80
N VAL A 204 -4.65 -10.41 -1.37
CA VAL A 204 -3.44 -10.25 -2.18
C VAL A 204 -2.85 -11.60 -2.59
N ASP A 205 -2.83 -12.56 -1.68
CA ASP A 205 -2.38 -13.93 -1.97
C ASP A 205 -3.19 -14.60 -3.06
N LYS A 206 -4.50 -14.40 -3.03
CA LYS A 206 -5.41 -15.01 -3.98
C LYS A 206 -5.40 -14.32 -5.36
N HIS A 207 -5.33 -12.99 -5.38
CA HIS A 207 -5.62 -12.22 -6.58
C HIS A 207 -4.38 -11.62 -7.26
N TYR A 208 -3.24 -11.45 -6.55
CA TYR A 208 -2.09 -10.71 -7.09
C TYR A 208 -0.87 -11.57 -7.41
N GLN A 209 -1.04 -12.86 -7.63
CA GLN A 209 0.08 -13.77 -7.93
C GLN A 209 0.82 -13.42 -9.24
N GLN A 210 0.12 -12.87 -10.23
CA GLN A 210 0.66 -12.57 -11.55
C GLN A 210 0.98 -11.07 -11.77
N ILE A 211 0.70 -10.21 -10.78
CA ILE A 211 0.90 -8.77 -10.91
C ILE A 211 2.32 -8.41 -10.50
N THR A 212 3.11 -7.92 -11.46
CA THR A 212 4.53 -7.57 -11.26
C THR A 212 4.70 -6.40 -10.27
N LEU A 213 3.80 -5.41 -10.30
CA LEU A 213 3.82 -4.25 -9.40
C LEU A 213 3.53 -4.61 -7.93
N SER A 214 3.06 -5.82 -7.65
CA SER A 214 2.82 -6.30 -6.28
C SER A 214 4.11 -6.65 -5.51
N ALA A 215 5.29 -6.53 -6.14
CA ALA A 215 6.55 -6.99 -5.54
C ALA A 215 6.84 -6.42 -4.15
N GLY A 216 6.66 -5.10 -3.96
CA GLY A 216 6.85 -4.44 -2.66
C GLY A 216 5.62 -4.46 -1.76
N TYR A 217 4.50 -5.05 -2.21
CA TYR A 217 3.24 -4.91 -1.53
C TYR A 217 3.05 -5.91 -0.38
N ILE A 218 3.48 -7.16 -0.57
CA ILE A 218 3.47 -8.17 0.51
C ILE A 218 4.37 -7.71 1.67
N PRO A 219 5.63 -7.26 1.46
CA PRO A 219 6.44 -6.69 2.53
C PRO A 219 5.76 -5.54 3.29
N LEU A 220 5.08 -4.63 2.60
CA LEU A 220 4.36 -3.53 3.22
C LEU A 220 3.24 -4.02 4.14
N ILE A 221 2.34 -4.88 3.62
CA ILE A 221 1.20 -5.38 4.39
C ILE A 221 1.68 -6.20 5.59
N THR A 222 2.62 -7.11 5.39
CA THR A 222 3.14 -7.96 6.47
C THR A 222 3.85 -7.17 7.53
N ASN A 223 4.59 -6.10 7.18
CA ASN A 223 5.20 -5.19 8.12
C ASN A 223 4.16 -4.52 9.02
N ASN A 224 3.17 -3.88 8.40
CA ASN A 224 2.13 -3.16 9.14
C ASN A 224 1.25 -4.12 9.97
N TYR A 225 0.97 -5.30 9.44
CA TYR A 225 0.20 -6.35 10.13
C TYR A 225 0.98 -6.89 11.33
N ALA A 226 2.27 -7.21 11.20
CA ALA A 226 3.09 -7.71 12.29
C ALA A 226 3.18 -6.70 13.44
N ILE A 227 3.42 -5.42 13.14
CA ILE A 227 3.40 -4.33 14.14
C ILE A 227 2.04 -4.28 14.84
N THR A 228 0.94 -4.32 14.10
CA THR A 228 -0.41 -4.29 14.66
C THR A 228 -0.68 -5.49 15.57
N LEU A 229 -0.24 -6.69 15.18
CA LEU A 229 -0.33 -7.90 16.02
C LEU A 229 0.49 -7.78 17.30
N GLY A 230 1.66 -7.13 17.25
CA GLY A 230 2.46 -6.79 18.42
C GLY A 230 1.67 -5.92 19.42
N HIS A 231 0.97 -4.89 18.94
CA HIS A 231 0.08 -4.07 19.76
C HIS A 231 -1.11 -4.86 20.31
N CYS A 232 -1.62 -5.86 19.60
CA CYS A 232 -2.62 -6.82 20.12
C CYS A 232 -2.04 -7.85 21.10
N LYS A 233 -0.73 -7.83 21.38
CA LYS A 233 0.00 -8.82 22.18
C LYS A 233 -0.08 -10.25 21.62
N ARG A 234 -0.28 -10.40 20.30
CA ARG A 234 -0.32 -11.69 19.57
C ARG A 234 1.07 -11.96 19.01
N TYR A 235 2.06 -12.09 19.89
CA TYR A 235 3.49 -12.03 19.54
C TYR A 235 3.94 -13.18 18.64
N GLU A 236 3.51 -14.42 18.88
CA GLU A 236 3.87 -15.56 18.04
C GLU A 236 3.34 -15.37 16.61
N LYS A 237 2.11 -14.86 16.48
CA LYS A 237 1.54 -14.57 15.15
C LYS A 237 2.22 -13.38 14.48
N ALA A 238 2.64 -12.38 15.26
CA ALA A 238 3.42 -11.25 14.75
C ALA A 238 4.76 -11.71 14.16
N ILE A 239 5.46 -12.63 14.83
CA ILE A 239 6.70 -13.24 14.33
C ILE A 239 6.44 -13.99 13.03
N GLU A 240 5.43 -14.86 12.97
CA GLU A 240 5.08 -15.62 11.75
C GLU A 240 4.85 -14.69 10.55
N ILE A 241 4.08 -13.61 10.76
CA ILE A 241 3.77 -12.64 9.71
C ILE A 241 5.02 -11.83 9.31
N ALA A 242 5.87 -11.45 10.29
CA ALA A 242 7.11 -10.72 10.02
C ALA A 242 8.13 -11.58 9.25
N GLU A 243 8.28 -12.85 9.60
CA GLU A 243 9.13 -13.81 8.88
C GLU A 243 8.66 -14.00 7.44
N ARG A 244 7.36 -14.14 7.22
CA ARG A 244 6.78 -14.17 5.88
C ARG A 244 7.11 -12.91 5.07
N GLY A 245 7.04 -11.74 5.69
CA GLY A 245 7.44 -10.46 5.08
C GLY A 245 8.91 -10.42 4.74
N TRP A 246 9.76 -10.91 5.63
CA TRP A 246 11.20 -11.05 5.40
C TRP A 246 11.51 -11.96 4.20
N GLU A 247 10.92 -13.15 4.14
CA GLU A 247 11.05 -14.04 2.98
C GLU A 247 10.63 -13.34 1.67
N ALA A 248 9.54 -12.60 1.71
CA ALA A 248 9.07 -11.83 0.56
C ALA A 248 10.05 -10.72 0.15
N CYS A 249 10.68 -10.03 1.11
CA CYS A 249 11.74 -9.05 0.86
C CYS A 249 12.92 -9.68 0.13
N VAL A 250 13.41 -10.82 0.60
CA VAL A 250 14.55 -11.52 -0.01
C VAL A 250 14.21 -12.06 -1.40
N LYS A 251 13.07 -12.75 -1.54
CA LYS A 251 12.63 -13.35 -2.81
C LYS A 251 12.40 -12.31 -3.92
N ARG A 252 11.98 -11.10 -3.55
CA ARG A 252 11.61 -10.03 -4.50
C ARG A 252 12.66 -8.91 -4.61
N VAL A 253 13.77 -9.02 -3.86
CA VAL A 253 14.85 -8.02 -3.81
C VAL A 253 14.32 -6.62 -3.41
N GLU A 254 13.36 -6.57 -2.48
CA GLU A 254 12.75 -5.35 -1.95
C GLU A 254 13.03 -5.24 -0.45
N TYR A 255 14.11 -4.56 -0.10
CA TYR A 255 14.64 -4.57 1.28
C TYR A 255 14.14 -3.42 2.16
N ARG A 256 13.26 -2.55 1.68
CA ARG A 256 12.77 -1.36 2.39
C ARG A 256 12.20 -1.68 3.76
N PHE A 257 11.37 -2.74 3.85
CA PHE A 257 10.69 -3.13 5.07
C PHE A 257 11.48 -4.15 5.90
N LEU A 258 12.56 -4.70 5.36
CA LEU A 258 13.34 -5.75 6.01
C LEU A 258 13.80 -5.39 7.42
N PRO A 259 14.43 -4.20 7.67
CA PRO A 259 14.90 -3.89 9.02
C PRO A 259 13.74 -3.70 10.02
N SER A 260 12.60 -3.15 9.59
CA SER A 260 11.42 -3.00 10.44
C SER A 260 10.78 -4.35 10.80
N LEU A 261 10.70 -5.28 9.84
CA LEU A 261 10.23 -6.65 10.10
C LEU A 261 11.11 -7.37 11.13
N ILE A 262 12.44 -7.26 10.97
CA ILE A 262 13.41 -7.86 11.89
C ILE A 262 13.33 -7.20 13.27
N HIS A 263 13.11 -5.89 13.33
CA HIS A 263 12.92 -5.16 14.59
C HIS A 263 11.65 -5.64 15.32
N THR A 264 10.52 -5.78 14.61
CA THR A 264 9.29 -6.32 15.19
C THR A 264 9.48 -7.74 15.74
N ILE A 265 10.27 -8.58 15.08
CA ILE A 265 10.62 -9.91 15.61
C ILE A 265 11.40 -9.79 16.92
N ALA A 266 12.35 -8.87 17.01
CA ALA A 266 13.15 -8.63 18.22
C ALA A 266 12.26 -8.27 19.43
N GLU A 267 11.35 -7.31 19.23
CA GLU A 267 10.39 -6.89 20.25
C GLU A 267 9.46 -8.04 20.69
N CYS A 268 8.93 -8.79 19.72
CA CYS A 268 8.06 -9.92 20.01
C CYS A 268 8.77 -10.99 20.85
N TYR A 269 10.02 -11.34 20.55
CA TYR A 269 10.80 -12.28 21.36
C TYR A 269 11.07 -11.74 22.79
N TYR A 270 11.28 -10.42 22.93
CA TYR A 270 11.41 -9.81 24.26
C TYR A 270 10.14 -10.03 25.10
N TYR A 271 8.98 -9.73 24.53
CA TYR A 271 7.70 -9.93 25.25
C TYR A 271 7.35 -11.40 25.51
N LEU A 272 7.87 -12.33 24.71
CA LEU A 272 7.75 -13.78 24.94
C LEU A 272 8.76 -14.31 25.96
N GLY A 273 9.72 -13.48 26.41
CA GLY A 273 10.75 -13.87 27.38
C GLY A 273 11.95 -14.59 26.78
N ASP A 274 12.05 -14.75 25.45
CA ASP A 274 13.24 -15.28 24.76
C ASP A 274 14.25 -14.16 24.53
N LEU A 275 14.93 -13.77 25.63
CA LEU A 275 15.86 -12.64 25.62
C LEU A 275 17.08 -12.86 24.74
N GLU A 276 17.48 -14.12 24.51
CA GLU A 276 18.62 -14.46 23.64
C GLU A 276 18.30 -14.16 22.19
N LYS A 277 17.17 -14.67 21.67
CA LYS A 277 16.71 -14.35 20.34
C LYS A 277 16.39 -12.85 20.19
N SER A 278 15.73 -12.25 21.15
CA SER A 278 15.46 -10.82 21.11
C SER A 278 16.75 -10.02 20.89
N ARG A 279 17.80 -10.31 21.65
CA ARG A 279 19.12 -9.67 21.52
C ARG A 279 19.71 -9.88 20.12
N GLU A 280 19.67 -11.09 19.60
CA GLU A 280 20.17 -11.41 18.26
C GLU A 280 19.46 -10.58 17.19
N PHE A 281 18.11 -10.52 17.23
CA PHE A 281 17.32 -9.79 16.25
C PHE A 281 17.46 -8.26 16.38
N TYR A 282 17.66 -7.71 17.58
CA TYR A 282 17.99 -6.29 17.77
C TYR A 282 19.32 -5.93 17.09
N TYR A 283 20.37 -6.76 17.21
CA TYR A 283 21.61 -6.53 16.48
C TYR A 283 21.43 -6.59 14.98
N ARG A 284 20.71 -7.58 14.45
CA ARG A 284 20.43 -7.70 13.02
C ARG A 284 19.72 -6.45 12.48
N ALA A 285 18.65 -6.02 13.12
CA ALA A 285 17.89 -4.84 12.72
C ALA A 285 18.74 -3.57 12.75
N TYR A 286 19.52 -3.37 13.81
CA TYR A 286 20.41 -2.22 13.96
C TYR A 286 21.40 -2.10 12.81
N TYR A 287 22.13 -3.16 12.50
CA TYR A 287 23.13 -3.10 11.44
C TYR A 287 22.53 -2.91 10.05
N ILE A 288 21.33 -3.39 9.81
CA ILE A 288 20.63 -3.13 8.53
C ILE A 288 20.17 -1.67 8.48
N TYR A 289 19.54 -1.13 9.52
CA TYR A 289 19.18 0.29 9.57
C TYR A 289 20.40 1.21 9.38
N LYS A 290 21.51 0.88 10.03
CA LYS A 290 22.79 1.61 9.89
C LYS A 290 23.32 1.54 8.45
N ALA A 291 23.33 0.36 7.84
CA ALA A 291 23.80 0.13 6.47
C ALA A 291 23.00 0.92 5.42
N VAL A 292 21.67 1.08 5.62
CA VAL A 292 20.82 1.86 4.72
C VAL A 292 20.73 3.35 5.10
N GLY A 293 21.45 3.80 6.12
CA GLY A 293 21.50 5.21 6.54
C GLY A 293 20.20 5.72 7.18
N ASN A 294 19.37 4.83 7.75
CA ASN A 294 18.12 5.20 8.40
C ASN A 294 18.36 5.55 9.88
N GLN A 295 18.96 6.71 10.11
CA GLN A 295 19.34 7.18 11.46
C GLN A 295 18.15 7.27 12.43
N PRO A 296 16.95 7.81 12.05
CA PRO A 296 15.83 7.90 12.98
C PRO A 296 15.42 6.54 13.57
N ASN A 297 15.33 5.50 12.73
CA ASN A 297 15.00 4.17 13.22
C ASN A 297 16.16 3.51 14.00
N CYS A 298 17.41 3.83 13.69
CA CYS A 298 18.54 3.43 14.53
C CYS A 298 18.41 3.99 15.96
N ASP A 299 18.03 5.25 16.10
CA ASP A 299 17.94 5.91 17.40
C ASP A 299 16.75 5.36 18.22
N ILE A 300 15.61 5.11 17.58
CA ILE A 300 14.47 4.43 18.21
C ILE A 300 14.89 3.04 18.71
N LEU A 301 15.48 2.23 17.83
CA LEU A 301 15.91 0.87 18.16
C LEU A 301 16.98 0.86 19.27
N LYS A 302 17.95 1.79 19.25
CA LYS A 302 18.95 1.92 20.34
C LYS A 302 18.29 2.13 21.68
N LYS A 303 17.29 3.02 21.74
CA LYS A 303 16.55 3.33 22.97
C LYS A 303 15.82 2.09 23.49
N GLU A 304 15.05 1.43 22.65
CA GLU A 304 14.27 0.24 23.00
C GLU A 304 15.16 -0.92 23.43
N ALA A 305 16.24 -1.20 22.68
CA ALA A 305 17.18 -2.26 23.03
C ALA A 305 17.91 -1.99 24.37
N LYS A 306 18.17 -0.72 24.69
CA LYS A 306 18.72 -0.33 25.99
C LYS A 306 17.70 -0.53 27.11
N GLU A 307 16.45 -0.12 26.89
CA GLU A 307 15.36 -0.29 27.86
C GLU A 307 15.02 -1.76 28.11
N HIS A 308 14.98 -2.58 27.07
CA HIS A 308 14.58 -3.97 27.12
C HIS A 308 15.69 -4.91 27.63
N LEU A 309 16.90 -4.75 27.15
CA LEU A 309 17.97 -5.75 27.28
C LEU A 309 19.32 -5.16 27.75
N ASP A 310 19.37 -3.90 28.11
CA ASP A 310 20.59 -3.15 28.44
C ASP A 310 21.68 -3.28 27.34
N ILE A 311 21.26 -3.22 26.07
CA ILE A 311 22.17 -3.32 24.93
C ILE A 311 22.73 -1.93 24.61
N GLU A 312 24.05 -1.86 24.46
CA GLU A 312 24.77 -0.71 23.90
C GLU A 312 25.42 -1.12 22.58
N PHE A 313 24.98 -0.49 21.48
CA PHE A 313 25.57 -0.73 20.16
C PHE A 313 26.88 0.07 20.03
N LYS A 314 27.93 -0.60 19.60
CA LYS A 314 29.19 0.07 19.27
C LYS A 314 29.06 0.68 17.86
N ASP A 315 29.45 1.94 17.72
CA ASP A 315 29.45 2.68 16.47
C ASP A 315 30.45 2.13 15.44
#